data_d278e0f739f3d32ead170397a8f57599
#
_entry.id   d278e0f739f3d32ead170397a8f57599
#
_cell.length_a   1.000
_cell.length_b   1.000
_cell.length_c   1.000
_cell.angle_alpha   90.00
_cell.angle_beta   90.00
_cell.angle_gamma   90.00
#
_symmetry.space_group_name_H-M   'P 1'
#
loop_
_entity.id
_entity.type
_entity.pdbx_description
1 polymer ?
#
loop_
_entity_poly.entity_id
_entity_poly.type
_entity_poly.pdbx_seq_one_letter_code
_entity_poly.pdbx_strand_id
1 'polypeptide(L)'
;LYGAQLAAAEALRRRLQTARFALLIAECGSGKSKVGSLALQAYFLQKHRKCLHLVLCPSHMTGKWVRELDETIPNALSAVVQSPADFDALYAEYARGRRTVFAVLSKETARDGYMRRPAVHWNARKHGFTCPDCGSVIQMPFLDCGKRTMVDATPEYFRTETRSNRKCDCCGAVLWTATTAEAQSEWVRISHLGYVHRRFAHLALDACKAAAARKQLTEL
;
A
#
# COMPACT_ATOMS: atom_id res chain seq x y z
N LEU A 1 -9.24 -21.74 -20.04
CA LEU A 1 -8.12 -21.21 -20.81
C LEU A 1 -8.03 -21.87 -22.17
N TYR A 2 -7.69 -21.10 -23.19
CA TYR A 2 -7.32 -21.63 -24.52
C TYR A 2 -5.91 -22.25 -24.47
N GLY A 3 -5.61 -23.16 -25.41
CA GLY A 3 -4.32 -23.87 -25.42
C GLY A 3 -3.10 -22.95 -25.36
N ALA A 4 -3.10 -21.83 -26.11
CA ALA A 4 -2.02 -20.85 -26.07
C ALA A 4 -1.86 -20.17 -24.70
N GLN A 5 -2.96 -19.89 -24.00
CA GLN A 5 -2.93 -19.32 -22.65
C GLN A 5 -2.37 -20.31 -21.62
N LEU A 6 -2.71 -21.59 -21.76
CA LEU A 6 -2.19 -22.65 -20.91
C LEU A 6 -0.68 -22.82 -21.11
N ALA A 7 -0.21 -22.82 -22.37
CA ALA A 7 1.20 -22.90 -22.69
C ALA A 7 1.97 -21.68 -22.12
N ALA A 8 1.41 -20.49 -22.21
CA ALA A 8 2.01 -19.28 -21.63
C ALA A 8 2.07 -19.34 -20.09
N ALA A 9 1.02 -19.82 -19.44
CA ALA A 9 1.00 -20.00 -17.99
C ALA A 9 2.07 -21.00 -17.52
N GLU A 10 2.21 -22.10 -18.23
CA GLU A 10 3.24 -23.11 -17.95
C GLU A 10 4.66 -22.57 -18.20
N ALA A 11 4.88 -21.80 -19.25
CA ALA A 11 6.16 -21.15 -19.52
C ALA A 11 6.53 -20.16 -18.37
N LEU A 12 5.58 -19.35 -17.90
CA LEU A 12 5.77 -18.46 -16.76
C LEU A 12 6.10 -19.25 -15.49
N ARG A 13 5.34 -20.32 -15.22
CA ARG A 13 5.57 -21.18 -14.05
C ARG A 13 6.99 -21.77 -14.06
N ARG A 14 7.45 -22.28 -15.19
CA ARG A 14 8.83 -22.80 -15.37
C ARG A 14 9.85 -21.71 -15.17
N ARG A 15 9.63 -20.52 -15.74
CA ARG A 15 10.52 -19.38 -15.56
C ARG A 15 10.69 -19.01 -14.10
N LEU A 16 9.62 -19.01 -13.31
CA LEU A 16 9.63 -18.70 -11.88
C LEU A 16 10.39 -19.75 -11.04
N GLN A 17 10.66 -20.95 -11.57
CA GLN A 17 11.53 -21.93 -10.88
C GLN A 17 12.98 -21.52 -10.88
N THR A 18 13.44 -20.86 -11.94
CA THR A 18 14.85 -20.47 -12.14
C THR A 18 15.11 -18.98 -11.95
N ALA A 19 14.09 -18.15 -12.05
CA ALA A 19 14.18 -16.71 -11.92
C ALA A 19 13.10 -16.16 -10.98
N ARG A 20 13.37 -15.02 -10.38
CA ARG A 20 12.48 -14.36 -9.42
C ARG A 20 11.43 -13.47 -10.05
N PHE A 21 11.56 -13.23 -11.34
CA PHE A 21 10.61 -12.45 -12.11
C PHE A 21 10.38 -13.10 -13.48
N ALA A 22 9.18 -12.86 -13.99
CA ALA A 22 8.82 -13.18 -15.37
C ALA A 22 8.01 -12.03 -15.93
N LEU A 23 8.15 -11.78 -17.24
CA LEU A 23 7.43 -10.75 -17.95
C LEU A 23 6.54 -11.40 -19.00
N LEU A 24 5.24 -11.10 -18.96
CA LEU A 24 4.28 -11.51 -19.96
C LEU A 24 3.89 -10.33 -20.83
N ILE A 25 4.33 -10.34 -22.08
CA ILE A 25 3.97 -9.35 -23.08
C ILE A 25 2.98 -10.00 -24.05
N ALA A 26 1.81 -9.42 -24.19
CA ALA A 26 0.79 -9.89 -25.10
C ALA A 26 -0.21 -8.77 -25.41
N GLU A 27 -1.02 -8.92 -26.45
CA GLU A 27 -2.02 -7.94 -26.86
C GLU A 27 -3.14 -7.74 -25.83
N CYS A 28 -3.86 -6.62 -25.91
CA CYS A 28 -5.04 -6.41 -25.10
C CYS A 28 -6.09 -7.49 -25.39
N GLY A 29 -6.79 -7.96 -24.35
CA GLY A 29 -7.78 -9.02 -24.51
C GLY A 29 -7.23 -10.46 -24.53
N SER A 30 -5.91 -10.68 -24.61
CA SER A 30 -5.30 -12.02 -24.64
C SER A 30 -5.42 -12.84 -23.35
N GLY A 31 -6.01 -12.29 -22.28
CA GLY A 31 -6.18 -13.00 -21.00
C GLY A 31 -4.95 -12.98 -20.08
N LYS A 32 -4.06 -11.99 -20.22
CA LYS A 32 -2.82 -11.88 -19.41
C LYS A 32 -3.05 -12.00 -17.90
N SER A 33 -4.11 -11.40 -17.39
CA SER A 33 -4.45 -11.45 -15.96
C SER A 33 -4.69 -12.90 -15.50
N LYS A 34 -5.51 -13.64 -16.25
CA LYS A 34 -5.81 -15.04 -15.96
C LYS A 34 -4.56 -15.92 -16.10
N VAL A 35 -3.77 -15.72 -17.14
CA VAL A 35 -2.50 -16.44 -17.37
C VAL A 35 -1.52 -16.20 -16.24
N GLY A 36 -1.30 -14.95 -15.85
CA GLY A 36 -0.35 -14.57 -14.80
C GLY A 36 -0.77 -15.11 -13.42
N SER A 37 -2.03 -14.96 -13.03
CA SER A 37 -2.53 -15.43 -11.75
C SER A 37 -2.49 -16.97 -11.63
N LEU A 38 -2.83 -17.69 -12.69
CA LEU A 38 -2.73 -19.16 -12.71
C LEU A 38 -1.29 -19.65 -12.66
N ALA A 39 -0.37 -19.00 -13.39
CA ALA A 39 1.05 -19.36 -13.35
C ALA A 39 1.65 -19.21 -11.93
N LEU A 40 1.32 -18.11 -11.24
CA LEU A 40 1.73 -17.87 -9.86
C LEU A 40 1.10 -18.91 -8.91
N GLN A 41 -0.21 -19.14 -9.02
CA GLN A 41 -0.89 -20.10 -8.18
C GLN A 41 -0.32 -21.51 -8.36
N ALA A 42 -0.12 -21.97 -9.60
CA ALA A 42 0.46 -23.27 -9.89
C ALA A 42 1.90 -23.41 -9.36
N TYR A 43 2.69 -22.34 -9.46
CA TYR A 43 4.05 -22.32 -8.94
C TYR A 43 4.09 -22.52 -7.42
N PHE A 44 3.23 -21.83 -6.65
CA PHE A 44 3.21 -21.96 -5.19
C PHE A 44 2.56 -23.24 -4.71
N LEU A 45 1.51 -23.72 -5.38
CA LEU A 45 0.91 -25.03 -5.09
C LEU A 45 1.93 -26.16 -5.25
N GLN A 46 2.74 -26.15 -6.32
CA GLN A 46 3.78 -27.13 -6.53
C GLN A 46 4.84 -27.14 -5.41
N LYS A 47 5.08 -25.99 -4.79
CA LYS A 47 6.03 -25.87 -3.66
C LYS A 47 5.40 -26.12 -2.30
N HIS A 48 4.12 -26.47 -2.24
CA HIS A 48 3.34 -26.62 -1.01
C HIS A 48 3.47 -25.40 -0.07
N ARG A 49 3.61 -24.21 -0.65
CA ARG A 49 3.78 -22.96 0.11
C ARG A 49 2.49 -22.18 0.14
N LYS A 50 2.10 -21.76 1.34
CA LYS A 50 1.08 -20.72 1.50
C LYS A 50 1.62 -19.42 0.92
N CYS A 51 0.81 -18.68 0.21
CA CYS A 51 1.20 -17.39 -0.36
C CYS A 51 0.07 -16.37 -0.26
N LEU A 52 0.45 -15.16 0.08
CA LEU A 52 -0.35 -13.97 -0.11
C LEU A 52 0.15 -13.29 -1.38
N HIS A 53 -0.72 -13.23 -2.38
CA HIS A 53 -0.42 -12.58 -3.66
C HIS A 53 -0.80 -11.11 -3.60
N LEU A 54 0.07 -10.24 -4.10
CA LEU A 54 -0.19 -8.82 -4.27
C LEU A 54 -0.39 -8.52 -5.75
N VAL A 55 -1.52 -7.91 -6.08
CA VAL A 55 -1.82 -7.42 -7.43
C VAL A 55 -1.82 -5.91 -7.41
N LEU A 56 -0.89 -5.31 -8.16
CA LEU A 56 -0.83 -3.86 -8.36
C LEU A 56 -1.36 -3.49 -9.73
N CYS A 57 -2.40 -2.68 -9.77
CA CYS A 57 -3.04 -2.27 -11.02
C CYS A 57 -3.49 -0.80 -10.96
N PRO A 58 -3.89 -0.18 -12.09
CA PRO A 58 -4.57 1.11 -12.06
C PRO A 58 -5.86 1.06 -11.23
N SER A 59 -6.24 2.18 -10.57
CA SER A 59 -7.37 2.24 -9.65
C SER A 59 -8.70 1.77 -10.26
N HIS A 60 -8.97 2.13 -11.51
CA HIS A 60 -10.19 1.71 -12.22
C HIS A 60 -10.23 0.21 -12.56
N MET A 61 -9.12 -0.52 -12.41
CA MET A 61 -9.01 -1.94 -12.72
C MET A 61 -9.14 -2.85 -11.50
N THR A 62 -9.12 -2.31 -10.28
CA THR A 62 -9.11 -3.11 -9.05
C THR A 62 -10.30 -4.05 -8.95
N GLY A 63 -11.50 -3.57 -9.17
CA GLY A 63 -12.72 -4.40 -9.15
C GLY A 63 -12.75 -5.45 -10.27
N LYS A 64 -12.17 -5.15 -11.44
CA LYS A 64 -12.04 -6.13 -12.53
C LYS A 64 -11.10 -7.26 -12.13
N TRP A 65 -9.97 -6.94 -11.51
CA TRP A 65 -9.01 -7.93 -11.05
C TRP A 65 -9.62 -8.88 -10.02
N VAL A 66 -10.38 -8.38 -9.06
CA VAL A 66 -11.07 -9.23 -8.06
C VAL A 66 -11.99 -10.22 -8.78
N ARG A 67 -12.87 -9.75 -9.68
CA ARG A 67 -13.76 -10.64 -10.43
C ARG A 67 -13.01 -11.69 -11.26
N GLU A 68 -11.94 -11.28 -11.97
CA GLU A 68 -11.13 -12.22 -12.76
C GLU A 68 -10.44 -13.29 -11.90
N LEU A 69 -9.99 -12.92 -10.69
CA LEU A 69 -9.37 -13.85 -9.75
C LEU A 69 -10.38 -14.84 -9.20
N ASP A 70 -11.56 -14.38 -8.79
CA ASP A 70 -12.63 -15.22 -8.26
C ASP A 70 -13.14 -16.23 -9.31
N GLU A 71 -13.23 -15.80 -10.58
CA GLU A 71 -13.56 -16.67 -11.71
C GLU A 71 -12.47 -17.69 -12.06
N THR A 72 -11.21 -17.34 -11.83
CA THR A 72 -10.05 -18.07 -12.36
C THR A 72 -9.48 -19.05 -11.34
N ILE A 73 -9.51 -18.72 -10.06
CA ILE A 73 -8.86 -19.49 -8.99
C ILE A 73 -9.90 -19.95 -7.97
N PRO A 74 -10.31 -21.21 -8.04
CA PRO A 74 -11.29 -21.75 -7.08
C PRO A 74 -10.79 -21.59 -5.63
N ASN A 75 -11.71 -21.25 -4.73
CA ASN A 75 -11.45 -21.07 -3.30
C ASN A 75 -10.42 -20.00 -2.94
N ALA A 76 -10.06 -19.09 -3.86
CA ALA A 76 -9.28 -17.90 -3.51
C ALA A 76 -10.15 -16.92 -2.72
N LEU A 77 -9.50 -16.12 -1.89
CA LEU A 77 -10.05 -14.94 -1.29
C LEU A 77 -9.40 -13.72 -1.95
N SER A 78 -10.15 -12.99 -2.73
CA SER A 78 -9.67 -11.78 -3.42
C SER A 78 -10.40 -10.56 -2.89
N ALA A 79 -9.68 -9.52 -2.52
CA ALA A 79 -10.30 -8.27 -2.13
C ALA A 79 -9.46 -7.05 -2.52
N VAL A 80 -10.15 -5.93 -2.73
CA VAL A 80 -9.50 -4.62 -2.94
C VAL A 80 -9.04 -4.10 -1.59
N VAL A 81 -7.78 -3.69 -1.53
CA VAL A 81 -7.18 -3.04 -0.35
C VAL A 81 -7.17 -1.54 -0.58
N GLN A 82 -7.91 -0.81 0.21
CA GLN A 82 -7.97 0.66 0.21
C GLN A 82 -7.28 1.27 1.43
N SER A 83 -7.19 0.50 2.52
CA SER A 83 -6.62 0.93 3.79
C SER A 83 -5.69 -0.13 4.39
N PRO A 84 -4.82 0.22 5.34
CA PRO A 84 -4.04 -0.74 6.11
C PRO A 84 -4.91 -1.79 6.81
N ALA A 85 -6.08 -1.40 7.32
CA ALA A 85 -7.01 -2.32 7.99
C ALA A 85 -7.53 -3.42 7.06
N ASP A 86 -7.81 -3.10 5.79
CA ASP A 86 -8.23 -4.09 4.79
C ASP A 86 -7.11 -5.11 4.56
N PHE A 87 -5.88 -4.63 4.51
CA PHE A 87 -4.74 -5.52 4.36
C PHE A 87 -4.55 -6.43 5.58
N ASP A 88 -4.65 -5.88 6.78
CA ASP A 88 -4.52 -6.65 8.01
C ASP A 88 -5.60 -7.74 8.10
N ALA A 89 -6.83 -7.45 7.67
CA ALA A 89 -7.89 -8.44 7.57
C ALA A 89 -7.54 -9.58 6.59
N LEU A 90 -7.04 -9.26 5.41
CA LEU A 90 -6.59 -10.26 4.44
C LEU A 90 -5.37 -11.05 4.93
N TYR A 91 -4.44 -10.38 5.61
CA TYR A 91 -3.29 -11.03 6.21
C TYR A 91 -3.68 -12.03 7.30
N ALA A 92 -4.70 -11.68 8.11
CA ALA A 92 -5.25 -12.60 9.11
C ALA A 92 -5.86 -13.85 8.46
N GLU A 93 -6.56 -13.72 7.33
CA GLU A 93 -7.08 -14.87 6.57
C GLU A 93 -5.94 -15.73 5.99
N TYR A 94 -4.90 -15.10 5.45
CA TYR A 94 -3.71 -15.80 5.02
C TYR A 94 -3.04 -16.57 6.17
N ALA A 95 -2.92 -15.94 7.35
CA ALA A 95 -2.32 -16.57 8.53
C ALA A 95 -3.10 -17.80 9.00
N ARG A 96 -4.44 -17.79 8.90
CA ARG A 96 -5.30 -18.96 9.17
C ARG A 96 -5.06 -20.13 8.20
N GLY A 97 -4.53 -19.86 7.03
CA GLY A 97 -4.05 -20.85 6.07
C GLY A 97 -5.12 -21.71 5.39
N ARG A 98 -6.34 -21.23 5.33
CA ARG A 98 -7.47 -21.99 4.74
C ARG A 98 -7.61 -21.77 3.24
N ARG A 99 -7.12 -20.64 2.70
CA ARG A 99 -7.31 -20.23 1.30
C ARG A 99 -6.07 -19.57 0.74
N THR A 100 -5.97 -19.53 -0.58
CA THR A 100 -5.08 -18.61 -1.29
C THR A 100 -5.66 -17.21 -1.18
N VAL A 101 -4.84 -16.22 -0.85
CA VAL A 101 -5.27 -14.84 -0.65
C VAL A 101 -4.65 -13.94 -1.69
N PHE A 102 -5.46 -13.09 -2.32
CA PHE A 102 -5.05 -12.04 -3.24
C PHE A 102 -5.46 -10.68 -2.70
N ALA A 103 -4.49 -9.84 -2.44
CA ALA A 103 -4.69 -8.44 -2.10
C ALA A 103 -4.52 -7.59 -3.37
N VAL A 104 -5.59 -6.96 -3.83
CA VAL A 104 -5.60 -6.13 -5.02
C VAL A 104 -5.51 -4.66 -4.60
N LEU A 105 -4.44 -3.98 -5.01
CA LEU A 105 -4.18 -2.58 -4.67
C LEU A 105 -4.09 -1.73 -5.93
N SER A 106 -4.56 -0.49 -5.83
CA SER A 106 -4.20 0.50 -6.82
C SER A 106 -2.73 0.92 -6.66
N LYS A 107 -2.10 1.35 -7.74
CA LYS A 107 -0.75 1.93 -7.69
C LYS A 107 -0.72 3.15 -6.77
N GLU A 108 -1.79 3.93 -6.78
CA GLU A 108 -1.96 5.11 -5.95
C GLU A 108 -2.07 4.73 -4.47
N THR A 109 -2.91 3.75 -4.12
CA THR A 109 -3.04 3.24 -2.75
C THR A 109 -1.69 2.70 -2.24
N ALA A 110 -0.98 1.94 -3.08
CA ALA A 110 0.33 1.39 -2.71
C ALA A 110 1.38 2.49 -2.50
N ARG A 111 1.33 3.56 -3.32
CA ARG A 111 2.25 4.69 -3.20
C ARG A 111 1.93 5.57 -2.00
N ASP A 112 0.64 5.89 -1.80
CA ASP A 112 0.19 6.90 -0.84
C ASP A 112 -0.31 6.27 0.47
N GLY A 113 -0.32 4.96 0.59
CA GLY A 113 -0.80 4.18 1.74
C GLY A 113 0.09 4.24 2.98
N TYR A 114 1.03 5.20 3.06
CA TYR A 114 1.83 5.41 4.26
C TYR A 114 1.04 6.23 5.30
N MET A 115 1.26 5.90 6.56
CA MET A 115 0.68 6.67 7.65
C MET A 115 1.32 8.06 7.73
N ARG A 116 0.48 9.06 7.87
CA ARG A 116 0.91 10.45 8.12
C ARG A 116 0.55 10.82 9.55
N ARG A 117 1.36 11.68 10.13
CA ARG A 117 1.13 12.28 11.43
C ARG A 117 1.23 13.79 11.32
N PRO A 118 0.60 14.53 12.24
CA PRO A 118 0.85 15.95 12.35
C PRO A 118 2.34 16.22 12.55
N ALA A 119 2.87 17.14 11.75
CA ALA A 119 4.24 17.63 11.89
C ALA A 119 4.35 18.76 12.93
N VAL A 120 3.21 19.25 13.42
CA VAL A 120 3.11 20.33 14.38
C VAL A 120 3.60 19.89 15.76
N HIS A 121 4.17 20.85 16.52
CA HIS A 121 4.63 20.63 17.88
C HIS A 121 3.88 21.52 18.85
N TRP A 122 3.55 21.00 20.02
CA TRP A 122 3.01 21.81 21.11
C TRP A 122 4.08 22.73 21.67
N ASN A 123 3.80 24.03 21.68
CA ASN A 123 4.67 25.01 22.27
C ASN A 123 4.03 25.59 23.56
N ALA A 124 4.61 25.23 24.70
CA ALA A 124 4.05 25.63 26.00
C ALA A 124 4.11 27.17 26.21
N ARG A 125 5.08 27.88 25.63
CA ARG A 125 5.17 29.34 25.76
C ARG A 125 4.11 30.08 24.93
N LYS A 126 3.72 29.50 23.81
CA LYS A 126 2.68 30.03 22.90
C LYS A 126 1.29 29.45 23.18
N HIS A 127 1.19 28.52 24.12
CA HIS A 127 -0.03 27.80 24.46
C HIS A 127 -0.78 27.21 23.24
N GLY A 128 -0.03 26.76 22.22
CA GLY A 128 -0.64 26.27 20.99
C GLY A 128 0.27 25.37 20.16
N PHE A 129 -0.32 24.68 19.20
CA PHE A 129 0.43 23.91 18.21
C PHE A 129 1.09 24.84 17.21
N THR A 130 2.37 24.66 16.97
CA THR A 130 3.17 25.55 16.11
C THR A 130 3.62 24.83 14.85
N CYS A 131 3.72 25.59 13.77
CA CYS A 131 4.29 25.17 12.50
C CYS A 131 5.75 24.73 12.69
N PRO A 132 6.19 23.60 12.10
CA PRO A 132 7.57 23.15 12.22
C PRO A 132 8.58 24.11 11.57
N ASP A 133 8.17 24.85 10.52
CA ASP A 133 9.07 25.69 9.74
C ASP A 133 9.13 27.13 10.28
N CYS A 134 7.99 27.78 10.44
CA CYS A 134 7.96 29.20 10.81
C CYS A 134 7.62 29.45 12.29
N GLY A 135 7.21 28.43 13.04
CA GLY A 135 6.85 28.54 14.44
C GLY A 135 5.57 29.35 14.74
N SER A 136 4.77 29.72 13.73
CA SER A 136 3.45 30.34 13.93
C SER A 136 2.46 29.36 14.57
N VAL A 137 1.57 29.88 15.42
CA VAL A 137 0.49 29.07 16.00
C VAL A 137 -0.49 28.69 14.91
N ILE A 138 -0.87 27.42 14.87
CA ILE A 138 -1.82 26.88 13.90
C ILE A 138 -3.24 27.14 14.39
N GLN A 139 -4.04 27.72 13.50
CA GLN A 139 -5.44 27.99 13.77
C GLN A 139 -6.36 27.06 13.00
N MET A 140 -7.54 26.82 13.55
CA MET A 140 -8.59 26.03 12.94
C MET A 140 -9.88 26.85 12.82
N PRO A 141 -10.71 26.59 11.78
CA PRO A 141 -12.01 27.22 11.68
C PRO A 141 -12.95 26.66 12.75
N PHE A 142 -13.57 27.53 13.50
CA PHE A 142 -14.61 27.23 14.48
C PHE A 142 -15.90 27.94 14.08
N LEU A 143 -17.02 27.21 14.10
CA LEU A 143 -18.36 27.74 13.80
C LEU A 143 -19.02 28.10 15.13
N ASP A 144 -19.16 29.38 15.38
CA ASP A 144 -19.92 29.90 16.51
C ASP A 144 -21.15 30.65 16.00
N CYS A 145 -22.34 30.19 16.37
CA CYS A 145 -23.62 30.80 15.99
C CYS A 145 -23.74 31.17 14.50
N GLY A 146 -23.20 30.32 13.60
CA GLY A 146 -23.19 30.55 12.16
C GLY A 146 -22.09 31.50 11.65
N LYS A 147 -21.26 32.07 12.53
CA LYS A 147 -20.06 32.81 12.15
C LYS A 147 -18.84 31.91 12.20
N ARG A 148 -18.04 31.95 11.16
CA ARG A 148 -16.76 31.25 11.09
C ARG A 148 -15.69 32.13 11.70
N THR A 149 -15.16 31.70 12.85
CA THR A 149 -14.03 32.31 13.54
C THR A 149 -12.80 31.40 13.48
N MET A 150 -11.62 31.95 13.56
CA MET A 150 -10.38 31.19 13.65
C MET A 150 -9.98 31.13 15.12
N VAL A 151 -9.76 29.89 15.61
CA VAL A 151 -9.30 29.62 16.97
C VAL A 151 -8.04 28.77 16.93
N ASP A 152 -7.28 28.74 18.01
CA ASP A 152 -6.09 27.92 18.08
C ASP A 152 -6.43 26.43 17.95
N ALA A 153 -5.66 25.70 17.17
CA ALA A 153 -5.92 24.29 16.88
C ALA A 153 -5.76 23.44 18.14
N THR A 154 -6.74 22.55 18.35
CA THR A 154 -6.75 21.59 19.48
C THR A 154 -6.14 20.24 19.08
N PRO A 155 -5.77 19.36 20.02
CA PRO A 155 -5.31 18.01 19.72
C PRO A 155 -6.30 17.21 18.87
N GLU A 156 -7.62 17.38 19.12
CA GLU A 156 -8.70 16.70 18.42
C GLU A 156 -8.72 17.10 16.94
N TYR A 157 -8.42 18.36 16.63
CA TYR A 157 -8.33 18.85 15.27
C TYR A 157 -7.35 18.02 14.42
N PHE A 158 -6.20 17.68 14.98
CA PHE A 158 -5.19 16.84 14.30
C PHE A 158 -5.52 15.35 14.30
N ARG A 159 -6.43 14.89 15.15
CA ARG A 159 -6.94 13.50 15.12
C ARG A 159 -8.02 13.30 14.08
N THR A 160 -8.87 14.31 13.89
CA THR A 160 -10.02 14.24 12.98
C THR A 160 -9.69 14.75 11.58
N GLU A 161 -8.66 15.57 11.44
CA GLU A 161 -8.25 16.13 10.15
C GLU A 161 -7.52 15.08 9.30
N THR A 162 -8.24 14.46 8.39
CA THR A 162 -7.72 13.45 7.47
C THR A 162 -7.07 14.04 6.22
N ARG A 163 -7.22 15.36 5.99
CA ARG A 163 -6.69 16.05 4.81
C ARG A 163 -5.19 16.28 4.94
N SER A 164 -4.45 15.36 4.41
CA SER A 164 -2.98 15.38 4.40
C SER A 164 -2.32 16.55 3.65
N ASN A 165 -3.12 17.43 3.02
CA ASN A 165 -2.65 18.55 2.19
C ASN A 165 -2.76 19.90 2.91
N ARG A 166 -3.14 19.94 4.19
CA ARG A 166 -3.21 21.19 4.93
C ARG A 166 -1.82 21.79 5.06
N LYS A 167 -1.74 23.09 4.77
CA LYS A 167 -0.53 23.89 4.84
C LYS A 167 -0.68 24.93 5.93
N CYS A 168 0.47 25.42 6.41
CA CYS A 168 0.53 26.56 7.30
C CYS A 168 0.05 27.81 6.56
N ASP A 169 -0.87 28.56 7.16
CA ASP A 169 -1.41 29.78 6.56
C ASP A 169 -0.36 30.91 6.50
N CYS A 170 0.70 30.81 7.30
CA CYS A 170 1.78 31.81 7.34
C CYS A 170 2.86 31.54 6.28
N CYS A 171 3.42 30.32 6.21
CA CYS A 171 4.59 30.03 5.36
C CYS A 171 4.32 28.98 4.26
N GLY A 172 3.12 28.41 4.21
CA GLY A 172 2.78 27.37 3.22
C GLY A 172 3.39 26.00 3.51
N ALA A 173 4.10 25.81 4.61
CA ALA A 173 4.67 24.51 4.98
C ALA A 173 3.59 23.45 5.20
N VAL A 174 3.87 22.22 4.81
CA VAL A 174 2.95 21.10 5.00
C VAL A 174 2.89 20.73 6.48
N LEU A 175 1.69 20.70 7.06
CA LEU A 175 1.47 20.42 8.48
C LEU A 175 1.39 18.92 8.82
N TRP A 176 1.52 18.05 7.83
CA TRP A 176 1.53 16.61 7.99
C TRP A 176 2.79 16.01 7.37
N THR A 177 3.44 15.12 8.09
CA THR A 177 4.63 14.43 7.61
C THR A 177 4.43 12.92 7.70
N ALA A 178 5.29 12.17 7.03
CA ALA A 178 5.37 10.73 7.24
C ALA A 178 5.72 10.43 8.70
N THR A 179 5.21 9.32 9.20
CA THR A 179 5.46 8.88 10.58
C THR A 179 6.95 8.77 10.89
N THR A 180 7.32 8.96 12.15
CA THR A 180 8.72 8.86 12.63
C THR A 180 9.29 7.46 12.47
N ALA A 181 10.61 7.35 12.65
CA ALA A 181 11.37 6.10 12.55
C ALA A 181 10.81 4.95 13.39
N GLU A 182 10.21 5.21 14.54
CA GLU A 182 9.58 4.18 15.39
C GLU A 182 8.28 3.65 14.80
N ALA A 183 7.45 4.52 14.27
CA ALA A 183 6.28 4.11 13.49
C ALA A 183 6.69 3.66 12.07
N GLN A 184 7.84 4.08 11.56
CA GLN A 184 8.48 3.58 10.35
C GLN A 184 8.95 2.13 10.49
N SER A 185 9.02 1.57 11.70
CA SER A 185 9.22 0.13 11.86
C SER A 185 8.14 -0.71 11.15
N GLU A 186 6.96 -0.13 10.94
CA GLU A 186 5.86 -0.74 10.18
C GLU A 186 5.87 -0.37 8.69
N TRP A 187 6.54 0.73 8.32
CA TRP A 187 6.60 1.26 6.95
C TRP A 187 8.03 1.39 6.49
N VAL A 188 8.33 0.74 5.39
CA VAL A 188 9.67 0.70 4.81
C VAL A 188 9.68 1.44 3.49
N ARG A 189 10.68 2.29 3.27
CA ARG A 189 10.89 2.98 2.01
C ARG A 189 11.53 2.03 1.00
N ILE A 190 10.87 1.88 -0.14
CA ILE A 190 11.43 1.22 -1.32
C ILE A 190 11.59 2.30 -2.38
N SER A 191 12.81 2.49 -2.92
CA SER A 191 13.23 3.66 -3.71
C SER A 191 12.31 4.07 -4.86
N HIS A 192 11.59 3.15 -5.46
CA HIS A 192 10.68 3.45 -6.58
C HIS A 192 9.20 3.21 -6.26
N LEU A 193 8.87 2.73 -5.08
CA LEU A 193 7.50 2.51 -4.64
C LEU A 193 7.08 3.44 -3.50
N GLY A 194 8.00 4.26 -2.98
CA GLY A 194 7.78 5.09 -1.80
C GLY A 194 7.76 4.25 -0.52
N TYR A 195 6.96 4.65 0.45
CA TYR A 195 6.82 3.91 1.69
C TYR A 195 5.80 2.77 1.52
N VAL A 196 6.20 1.56 1.88
CA VAL A 196 5.38 0.35 1.83
C VAL A 196 5.29 -0.22 3.24
N HIS A 197 4.11 -0.67 3.65
CA HIS A 197 3.97 -1.31 4.95
C HIS A 197 4.95 -2.48 5.07
N ARG A 198 5.60 -2.64 6.23
CA ARG A 198 6.67 -3.63 6.45
C ARG A 198 6.27 -5.05 6.05
N ARG A 199 5.03 -5.44 6.28
CA ARG A 199 4.49 -6.74 5.84
C ARG A 199 4.51 -6.90 4.32
N PHE A 200 4.16 -5.84 3.57
CA PHE A 200 4.26 -5.83 2.10
C PHE A 200 5.72 -5.80 1.63
N ALA A 201 6.55 -4.99 2.30
CA ALA A 201 7.96 -4.87 1.94
C ALA A 201 8.69 -6.21 2.08
N HIS A 202 8.39 -6.96 3.15
CA HIS A 202 8.95 -8.30 3.36
C HIS A 202 8.58 -9.25 2.22
N LEU A 203 7.31 -9.27 1.82
CA LEU A 203 6.85 -10.08 0.69
C LEU A 203 7.48 -9.65 -0.64
N ALA A 204 7.54 -8.34 -0.90
CA ALA A 204 8.17 -7.81 -2.11
C ALA A 204 9.67 -8.10 -2.15
N LEU A 205 10.36 -7.97 -1.01
CA LEU A 205 11.80 -8.22 -0.90
C LEU A 205 12.14 -9.70 -0.97
N ASP A 206 11.35 -10.56 -0.37
CA ASP A 206 11.52 -12.01 -0.50
C ASP A 206 11.25 -12.48 -1.93
N ALA A 207 10.33 -11.85 -2.63
CA ALA A 207 10.12 -12.08 -4.04
C ALA A 207 11.26 -11.54 -4.90
N CYS A 208 11.82 -10.39 -4.57
CA CYS A 208 12.84 -9.73 -5.37
C CYS A 208 14.28 -10.14 -5.02
N LYS A 209 14.59 -10.61 -3.75
CA LYS A 209 15.98 -10.90 -3.21
C LYS A 209 17.10 -10.10 -3.90
N ALA A 210 16.82 -8.94 -4.45
CA ALA A 210 17.80 -8.10 -5.08
C ALA A 210 18.72 -7.53 -3.98
N ALA A 211 20.02 -7.83 -4.04
CA ALA A 211 21.02 -7.34 -3.08
C ALA A 211 20.97 -5.80 -2.91
N ALA A 212 20.64 -5.08 -3.99
CA ALA A 212 20.44 -3.63 -3.98
C ALA A 212 19.26 -3.18 -3.10
N ALA A 213 18.12 -3.88 -3.11
CA ALA A 213 16.97 -3.50 -2.30
C ALA A 213 17.21 -3.76 -0.80
N ARG A 214 17.99 -4.79 -0.45
CA ARG A 214 18.42 -5.03 0.94
C ARG A 214 19.36 -3.95 1.44
N LYS A 215 20.28 -3.49 0.61
CA LYS A 215 21.23 -2.43 0.96
C LYS A 215 20.51 -1.12 1.26
N GLN A 216 19.50 -0.75 0.45
CA GLN A 216 18.68 0.45 0.65
C GLN A 216 17.79 0.39 1.91
N LEU A 217 17.46 -0.80 2.41
CA LEU A 217 16.68 -0.99 3.64
C LEU A 217 17.53 -1.00 4.90
N THR A 218 18.82 -1.31 4.81
CA THR A 218 19.78 -1.28 5.93
C THR A 218 20.41 0.10 6.12
N GLU A 219 20.35 0.97 5.13
CA GLU A 219 20.84 2.36 5.19
C GLU A 219 19.77 3.36 5.68
N LEU A 220 18.58 2.90 6.02
CA LEU A 220 17.45 3.67 6.58
C LEU A 220 17.21 3.30 8.05
#